data_b9e969e344b0528c1c5234814e6a2b1d
#
_entry.id   b9e969e344b0528c1c5234814e6a2b1d
#
_cell.length_a   1.000
_cell.length_b   1.000
_cell.length_c   1.000
_cell.angle_alpha   90.00
_cell.angle_beta   90.00
_cell.angle_gamma   90.00
#
_symmetry.space_group_name_H-M   'P 1'
#
loop_
_entity.id
_entity.type
_entity.pdbx_description
1 polymer ?
#
loop_
_entity_poly.entity_id
_entity_poly.type
_entity_poly.pdbx_seq_one_letter_code
_entity_poly.pdbx_strand_id
1 'polypeptide(L)'
;MTSRIHAWANIPSLAQIQAHLAAHPDSQHLIFCLPADCVTPQWQPENEQQQPLAQAWQEATRCLVHDAVNYIRQWQPETDLWLLPPYAAHHLHEHFPPPENIIWHTPPVAQQPAPPRQAWQQPPTRQPETDTTAPLHVIIIGAGIAGAATAHECATRGARVTVLEAHAPAQAASGNQQGLLYAKISPHLTAQTELLLAGYGYTRRLLQRLLPKQQSWGASGVLHLNHNPSETQRNAQLAQNQHYQHLYRPVSPSQASQIAGIPIAQSALYWQHGAWLNPPALIHALLRHPNITLHSHTKAQNIHHSHNQWHVHTPNGIFSGSHIVFCTGADNAHTPLIQHYPFQIIRGQTSIAPATQGSLKLKTALSAASYISPAWQGEHCYGATFVPNNPSRSWQDNDEAANRQELARLSPYLAQEFADYYAQHPMKQPENECSEFRQSQNECNEFPQNQNTQNEFQQNADKPNHAHLGSLKTSITHPNKAHPKRQPENKPNEFSRNQNDHNECPPKGHTATRCDCHDHLPAVGAISDPTALRTTYAAYALDKNYRIATPCPYLPNAYTNTAHGSRGLATAPLCAAEIAAQICHTPRPLSERLRQALNPNRLIIRQIIRSKTNPQPHTQP
;
A
#
# COMPACT_ATOMS: atom_id res chain seq x y z
N MET A 1 -0.36 22.55 20.56
CA MET A 1 -1.01 21.87 21.70
C MET A 1 -0.37 20.49 21.82
N THR A 2 0.17 20.15 23.00
CA THR A 2 0.71 18.80 23.23
C THR A 2 -0.47 17.83 23.21
N SER A 3 -0.48 16.89 22.28
CA SER A 3 -1.53 15.87 22.16
C SER A 3 -1.57 15.04 23.47
N ARG A 4 -2.74 14.92 24.07
CA ARG A 4 -2.89 14.16 25.32
C ARG A 4 -2.95 12.66 25.02
N ILE A 5 -2.04 11.92 25.64
CA ILE A 5 -1.93 10.47 25.52
C ILE A 5 -2.38 9.87 26.85
N HIS A 6 -3.41 9.05 26.81
CA HIS A 6 -3.97 8.39 27.98
C HIS A 6 -3.74 6.88 27.92
N ALA A 7 -3.22 6.29 28.98
CA ALA A 7 -2.83 4.88 29.02
C ALA A 7 -3.42 4.11 30.21
N TRP A 8 -3.71 2.85 29.96
CA TRP A 8 -4.11 1.85 30.95
C TRP A 8 -3.21 0.61 30.84
N ALA A 9 -2.73 0.12 31.97
CA ALA A 9 -1.94 -1.12 32.01
C ALA A 9 -2.78 -2.39 31.77
N ASN A 10 -4.09 -2.24 31.58
CA ASN A 10 -5.07 -3.26 31.24
C ASN A 10 -6.11 -2.69 30.29
N ILE A 11 -7.05 -3.52 29.85
CA ILE A 11 -8.20 -3.05 29.08
C ILE A 11 -9.25 -2.53 30.06
N PRO A 12 -9.64 -1.24 30.01
CA PRO A 12 -10.66 -0.69 30.91
C PRO A 12 -12.06 -1.20 30.55
N SER A 13 -13.01 -1.05 31.47
CA SER A 13 -14.41 -1.37 31.20
C SER A 13 -15.06 -0.35 30.26
N LEU A 14 -16.17 -0.74 29.62
CA LEU A 14 -16.94 0.14 28.73
C LEU A 14 -17.38 1.44 29.45
N ALA A 15 -17.86 1.32 30.69
CA ALA A 15 -18.27 2.46 31.53
C ALA A 15 -17.10 3.40 31.85
N GLN A 16 -15.91 2.85 32.14
CA GLN A 16 -14.71 3.65 32.41
C GLN A 16 -14.29 4.45 31.18
N ILE A 17 -14.32 3.85 29.99
CA ILE A 17 -13.95 4.55 28.76
C ILE A 17 -15.01 5.57 28.36
N GLN A 18 -16.29 5.27 28.52
CA GLN A 18 -17.36 6.24 28.29
C GLN A 18 -17.20 7.48 29.17
N ALA A 19 -16.97 7.28 30.46
CA ALA A 19 -16.74 8.37 31.41
C ALA A 19 -15.46 9.16 31.07
N HIS A 20 -14.39 8.46 30.66
CA HIS A 20 -13.14 9.11 30.24
C HIS A 20 -13.33 10.01 29.01
N LEU A 21 -13.96 9.51 27.95
CA LEU A 21 -14.19 10.28 26.71
C LEU A 21 -15.11 11.49 26.96
N ALA A 22 -16.08 11.36 27.86
CA ALA A 22 -16.93 12.47 28.27
C ALA A 22 -16.17 13.55 29.05
N ALA A 23 -15.24 13.14 29.94
CA ALA A 23 -14.41 14.05 30.74
C ALA A 23 -13.25 14.67 29.95
N HIS A 24 -12.76 14.00 28.91
CA HIS A 24 -11.59 14.37 28.11
C HIS A 24 -11.90 14.29 26.62
N PRO A 25 -12.76 15.16 26.07
CA PRO A 25 -13.14 15.16 24.67
C PRO A 25 -11.97 15.47 23.71
N ASP A 26 -10.88 16.02 24.25
CA ASP A 26 -9.62 16.31 23.54
C ASP A 26 -8.60 15.17 23.56
N SER A 27 -8.99 13.97 24.07
CA SER A 27 -8.13 12.78 24.06
C SER A 27 -7.86 12.31 22.62
N GLN A 28 -6.64 12.49 22.12
CA GLN A 28 -6.28 12.12 20.75
C GLN A 28 -5.72 10.70 20.65
N HIS A 29 -5.11 10.18 21.74
CA HIS A 29 -4.43 8.89 21.71
C HIS A 29 -4.73 8.10 22.99
N LEU A 30 -5.28 6.89 22.81
CA LEU A 30 -5.54 5.95 23.88
C LEU A 30 -4.64 4.71 23.75
N ILE A 31 -4.13 4.23 24.87
CA ILE A 31 -3.29 3.05 24.95
C ILE A 31 -3.92 2.07 25.94
N PHE A 32 -4.25 0.86 25.46
CA PHE A 32 -4.64 -0.25 26.32
C PHE A 32 -3.60 -1.36 26.21
N CYS A 33 -3.07 -1.81 27.34
CA CYS A 33 -2.18 -2.95 27.37
C CYS A 33 -2.99 -4.24 27.37
N LEU A 34 -2.65 -5.16 26.46
CA LEU A 34 -3.28 -6.47 26.39
C LEU A 34 -2.84 -7.34 27.56
N PRO A 35 -3.72 -8.16 28.11
CA PRO A 35 -3.37 -9.08 29.17
C PRO A 35 -2.49 -10.23 28.65
N ALA A 36 -1.65 -10.79 29.55
CA ALA A 36 -0.73 -11.86 29.19
C ALA A 36 -1.43 -13.17 28.79
N ASP A 37 -2.63 -13.41 29.32
CA ASP A 37 -3.47 -14.56 29.00
C ASP A 37 -4.22 -14.44 27.67
N CYS A 38 -4.04 -13.32 26.95
CA CYS A 38 -4.69 -13.03 25.68
C CYS A 38 -6.23 -12.98 25.73
N VAL A 39 -6.82 -12.87 26.91
CA VAL A 39 -8.27 -12.75 27.05
C VAL A 39 -8.70 -11.30 26.84
N THR A 40 -9.46 -11.06 25.78
CA THR A 40 -9.99 -9.74 25.46
C THR A 40 -11.44 -9.63 25.93
N PRO A 41 -11.80 -8.66 26.79
CA PRO A 41 -13.15 -8.53 27.27
C PRO A 41 -14.13 -8.20 26.15
N GLN A 42 -15.31 -8.80 26.22
CA GLN A 42 -16.44 -8.43 25.38
C GLN A 42 -17.21 -7.31 26.09
N TRP A 43 -17.20 -6.11 25.50
CA TRP A 43 -17.97 -5.00 26.05
C TRP A 43 -19.44 -5.16 25.73
N GLN A 44 -20.26 -5.35 26.77
CA GLN A 44 -21.71 -5.42 26.65
C GLN A 44 -22.30 -4.06 27.01
N PRO A 45 -23.05 -3.40 26.12
CA PRO A 45 -23.67 -2.11 26.42
C PRO A 45 -24.84 -2.31 27.41
N GLU A 46 -24.84 -1.50 28.48
CA GLU A 46 -25.91 -1.46 29.47
C GLU A 46 -27.06 -0.53 29.07
N ASN A 47 -26.80 0.36 28.10
CA ASN A 47 -27.77 1.33 27.59
C ASN A 47 -27.46 1.71 26.14
N GLU A 48 -28.39 2.43 25.48
CA GLU A 48 -28.23 2.86 24.09
C GLU A 48 -27.05 3.78 23.85
N GLN A 49 -26.63 4.59 24.83
CA GLN A 49 -25.50 5.50 24.69
C GLN A 49 -24.15 4.77 24.62
N GLN A 50 -24.07 3.57 25.15
CA GLN A 50 -22.87 2.72 25.11
C GLN A 50 -22.77 1.89 23.82
N GLN A 51 -23.86 1.73 23.08
CA GLN A 51 -23.92 0.88 21.89
C GLN A 51 -22.88 1.24 20.82
N PRO A 52 -22.69 2.52 20.44
CA PRO A 52 -21.68 2.89 19.43
C PRO A 52 -20.25 2.55 19.86
N LEU A 53 -19.93 2.77 21.13
CA LEU A 53 -18.60 2.50 21.68
C LEU A 53 -18.33 0.98 21.78
N ALA A 54 -19.31 0.19 22.19
CA ALA A 54 -19.20 -1.28 22.19
C ALA A 54 -19.04 -1.84 20.78
N GLN A 55 -19.74 -1.29 19.80
CA GLN A 55 -19.58 -1.66 18.38
C GLN A 55 -18.19 -1.29 17.86
N ALA A 56 -17.69 -0.09 18.16
CA ALA A 56 -16.33 0.33 17.78
C ALA A 56 -15.26 -0.60 18.40
N TRP A 57 -15.46 -1.05 19.63
CA TRP A 57 -14.59 -2.03 20.28
C TRP A 57 -14.62 -3.40 19.59
N GLN A 58 -15.81 -3.88 19.27
CA GLN A 58 -15.97 -5.15 18.55
C GLN A 58 -15.25 -5.11 17.17
N GLU A 59 -15.35 -4.00 16.43
CA GLU A 59 -14.62 -3.83 15.17
C GLU A 59 -13.11 -3.70 15.41
N ALA A 60 -12.66 -3.00 16.45
CA ALA A 60 -11.25 -2.87 16.79
C ALA A 60 -10.60 -4.24 17.10
N THR A 61 -11.32 -5.10 17.81
CA THR A 61 -10.82 -6.41 18.29
C THR A 61 -11.10 -7.56 17.31
N ARG A 62 -11.93 -7.38 16.29
CA ARG A 62 -12.30 -8.42 15.32
C ARG A 62 -11.08 -9.12 14.69
N CYS A 63 -10.03 -8.39 14.37
CA CYS A 63 -8.77 -8.90 13.82
C CYS A 63 -7.60 -8.62 14.77
N LEU A 64 -7.83 -8.70 16.08
CA LEU A 64 -6.80 -8.45 17.09
C LEU A 64 -5.68 -9.47 16.98
N VAL A 65 -4.44 -9.00 17.08
CA VAL A 65 -3.22 -9.80 17.08
C VAL A 65 -2.55 -9.67 18.45
N HIS A 66 -2.49 -10.76 19.21
CA HIS A 66 -1.96 -10.72 20.57
C HIS A 66 -0.44 -10.53 20.64
N ASP A 67 0.28 -10.92 19.57
CA ASP A 67 1.75 -10.85 19.49
C ASP A 67 2.25 -9.66 18.65
N ALA A 68 1.39 -8.70 18.32
CA ALA A 68 1.75 -7.53 17.55
C ALA A 68 1.05 -6.27 18.07
N VAL A 69 1.61 -5.12 17.74
CA VAL A 69 0.95 -3.84 17.99
C VAL A 69 -0.26 -3.70 17.07
N ASN A 70 -1.43 -3.46 17.66
CA ASN A 70 -2.65 -3.18 16.91
C ASN A 70 -2.92 -1.68 16.98
N TYR A 71 -2.70 -1.01 15.86
CA TYR A 71 -3.03 0.40 15.71
C TYR A 71 -4.38 0.55 15.02
N ILE A 72 -5.30 1.25 15.68
CA ILE A 72 -6.66 1.50 15.21
C ILE A 72 -6.80 3.02 15.00
N ARG A 73 -6.69 3.42 13.74
CA ARG A 73 -6.83 4.81 13.31
C ARG A 73 -8.28 5.26 13.41
N GLN A 74 -8.51 6.43 13.98
CA GLN A 74 -9.85 7.00 14.14
C GLN A 74 -10.84 6.00 14.74
N TRP A 75 -10.44 5.38 15.85
CA TRP A 75 -11.32 4.49 16.63
C TRP A 75 -12.57 5.22 17.11
N GLN A 76 -12.41 6.48 17.53
CA GLN A 76 -13.44 7.50 17.63
C GLN A 76 -13.07 8.66 16.70
N PRO A 77 -13.96 9.60 16.36
CA PRO A 77 -13.71 10.59 15.33
C PRO A 77 -12.35 11.30 15.38
N GLU A 78 -11.91 11.71 16.56
CA GLU A 78 -10.62 12.41 16.75
C GLU A 78 -9.61 11.59 17.55
N THR A 79 -9.89 10.30 17.80
CA THR A 79 -9.12 9.48 18.73
C THR A 79 -8.58 8.23 18.06
N ASP A 80 -7.28 8.02 18.17
CA ASP A 80 -6.60 6.78 17.78
C ASP A 80 -6.44 5.86 19.00
N LEU A 81 -6.46 4.54 18.77
CA LEU A 81 -6.29 3.53 19.81
C LEU A 81 -5.11 2.60 19.48
N TRP A 82 -4.25 2.36 20.47
CA TRP A 82 -3.24 1.32 20.45
C TRP A 82 -3.62 0.19 21.42
N LEU A 83 -3.64 -1.04 20.93
CA LEU A 83 -3.71 -2.24 21.75
C LEU A 83 -2.32 -2.89 21.72
N LEU A 84 -1.62 -2.80 22.84
CA LEU A 84 -0.21 -3.18 22.94
C LEU A 84 -0.05 -4.55 23.61
N PRO A 85 0.62 -5.51 22.98
CA PRO A 85 1.01 -6.74 23.65
C PRO A 85 1.99 -6.46 24.79
N PRO A 86 2.14 -7.36 25.80
CA PRO A 86 2.98 -7.12 26.98
C PRO A 86 4.39 -6.63 26.66
N TYR A 87 5.06 -7.22 25.66
CA TYR A 87 6.41 -6.79 25.28
C TYR A 87 6.45 -5.33 24.78
N ALA A 88 5.45 -4.91 23.99
CA ALA A 88 5.38 -3.55 23.48
C ALA A 88 4.97 -2.54 24.55
N ALA A 89 4.16 -2.96 25.54
CA ALA A 89 3.81 -2.14 26.69
C ALA A 89 5.03 -1.73 27.53
N HIS A 90 6.09 -2.56 27.57
CA HIS A 90 7.35 -2.24 28.23
C HIS A 90 8.26 -1.28 27.44
N HIS A 91 7.91 -0.97 26.19
CA HIS A 91 8.73 -0.16 25.27
C HIS A 91 7.93 1.02 24.67
N LEU A 92 7.17 1.73 25.50
CA LEU A 92 6.29 2.84 25.06
C LEU A 92 7.07 3.97 24.36
N HIS A 93 8.34 4.19 24.72
CA HIS A 93 9.22 5.17 24.04
C HIS A 93 9.39 4.91 22.54
N GLU A 94 9.12 3.69 22.07
CA GLU A 94 9.17 3.36 20.65
C GLU A 94 8.02 3.98 19.85
N HIS A 95 6.87 4.18 20.51
CA HIS A 95 5.65 4.69 19.91
C HIS A 95 5.37 6.14 20.30
N PHE A 96 5.68 6.52 21.52
CA PHE A 96 5.28 7.78 22.15
C PHE A 96 6.47 8.51 22.79
N PRO A 97 7.35 9.10 22.00
CA PRO A 97 8.43 9.94 22.53
C PRO A 97 7.91 11.39 22.77
N PRO A 98 8.25 12.03 23.90
CA PRO A 98 8.82 11.47 25.11
C PRO A 98 7.74 10.78 25.99
N PRO A 99 8.07 9.69 26.70
CA PRO A 99 7.12 8.94 27.51
C PRO A 99 6.54 9.71 28.71
N GLU A 100 7.13 10.82 29.11
CA GLU A 100 6.68 11.67 30.21
C GLU A 100 5.31 12.33 29.91
N ASN A 101 4.90 12.40 28.66
CA ASN A 101 3.62 12.98 28.25
C ASN A 101 2.45 12.01 28.37
N ILE A 102 2.68 10.78 28.85
CA ILE A 102 1.63 9.77 29.00
C ILE A 102 0.95 9.91 30.35
N ILE A 103 -0.36 10.08 30.34
CA ILE A 103 -1.22 10.13 31.52
C ILE A 103 -1.73 8.72 31.82
N TRP A 104 -1.26 8.11 32.90
CA TRP A 104 -1.68 6.78 33.32
C TRP A 104 -2.92 6.84 34.20
N HIS A 105 -3.93 6.02 33.88
CA HIS A 105 -5.17 5.83 34.68
C HIS A 105 -5.14 4.58 35.57
N THR A 106 -4.08 3.78 35.44
CA THR A 106 -3.76 2.62 36.27
C THR A 106 -2.26 2.70 36.60
N PRO A 107 -1.74 1.91 37.56
CA PRO A 107 -0.30 1.88 37.80
C PRO A 107 0.47 1.68 36.51
N PRO A 108 1.53 2.48 36.22
CA PRO A 108 2.25 2.41 34.96
C PRO A 108 2.97 1.07 34.81
N VAL A 109 3.06 0.62 33.54
CA VAL A 109 3.91 -0.53 33.20
C VAL A 109 5.38 -0.10 33.31
N ALA A 110 6.19 -0.89 34.00
CA ALA A 110 7.63 -0.63 34.12
C ALA A 110 8.29 -0.60 32.74
N GLN A 111 9.00 0.48 32.44
CA GLN A 111 9.65 0.66 31.13
C GLN A 111 11.04 -0.01 31.12
N GLN A 112 11.38 -0.62 30.00
CA GLN A 112 12.69 -1.20 29.74
C GLN A 112 13.51 -0.25 28.85
N PRO A 113 14.85 -0.21 28.99
CA PRO A 113 15.68 0.58 28.10
C PRO A 113 15.58 0.10 26.65
N ALA A 114 15.65 1.04 25.71
CA ALA A 114 15.67 0.72 24.30
C ALA A 114 16.88 -0.18 23.97
N PRO A 115 16.71 -1.23 23.14
CA PRO A 115 17.84 -2.01 22.67
C PRO A 115 18.82 -1.13 21.88
N PRO A 116 20.14 -1.38 21.97
CA PRO A 116 21.12 -0.60 21.23
C PRO A 116 20.91 -0.75 19.73
N ARG A 117 20.84 0.38 19.01
CA ARG A 117 20.71 0.43 17.55
C ARG A 117 22.08 0.61 16.92
N GLN A 118 22.28 -0.01 15.75
CA GLN A 118 23.38 0.37 14.88
C GLN A 118 23.15 1.78 14.31
N ALA A 119 24.20 2.54 14.03
CA ALA A 119 24.09 3.93 13.61
C ALA A 119 23.18 4.12 12.37
N TRP A 120 23.24 3.20 11.40
CA TRP A 120 22.39 3.25 10.22
C TRP A 120 20.88 2.98 10.48
N GLN A 121 20.55 2.46 11.66
CA GLN A 121 19.17 2.19 12.09
C GLN A 121 18.58 3.35 12.90
N GLN A 122 19.42 4.28 13.36
CA GLN A 122 18.92 5.45 14.07
C GLN A 122 18.04 6.29 13.14
N PRO A 123 16.92 6.82 13.62
CA PRO A 123 16.08 7.69 12.79
C PRO A 123 16.86 8.96 12.40
N PRO A 124 16.49 9.62 11.29
CA PRO A 124 17.09 10.89 10.94
C PRO A 124 16.92 11.90 12.09
N THR A 125 17.98 12.66 12.36
CA THR A 125 17.93 13.75 13.34
C THR A 125 16.92 14.78 12.85
N ARG A 126 15.99 15.17 13.72
CA ARG A 126 15.02 16.22 13.40
C ARG A 126 15.77 17.51 13.07
N GLN A 127 15.62 18.02 11.87
CA GLN A 127 16.06 19.37 11.57
C GLN A 127 15.11 20.34 12.29
N PRO A 128 15.61 21.40 12.95
CA PRO A 128 14.76 22.42 13.50
C PRO A 128 13.95 23.04 12.35
N GLU A 129 12.64 22.97 12.46
CA GLU A 129 11.75 23.65 11.52
C GLU A 129 12.00 25.16 11.65
N THR A 130 12.53 25.76 10.61
CA THR A 130 12.86 27.19 10.58
C THR A 130 11.62 28.07 10.46
N ASP A 131 10.47 27.49 10.09
CA ASP A 131 9.17 28.17 10.03
C ASP A 131 8.04 27.21 10.39
N THR A 132 7.53 27.32 11.61
CA THR A 132 6.40 26.52 12.12
C THR A 132 5.03 27.00 11.63
N THR A 133 4.96 28.07 10.86
CA THR A 133 3.71 28.70 10.41
C THR A 133 3.22 28.16 9.06
N ALA A 134 4.12 27.65 8.22
CA ALA A 134 3.74 27.12 6.92
C ALA A 134 3.15 25.70 7.05
N PRO A 135 2.00 25.40 6.41
CA PRO A 135 1.41 24.07 6.45
C PRO A 135 2.34 23.06 5.79
N LEU A 136 2.51 21.91 6.45
CA LEU A 136 3.30 20.78 5.97
C LEU A 136 2.86 20.36 4.56
N HIS A 137 3.77 20.38 3.58
CA HIS A 137 3.49 20.01 2.20
C HIS A 137 4.29 18.78 1.78
N VAL A 138 3.58 17.69 1.46
CA VAL A 138 4.15 16.39 1.08
C VAL A 138 3.91 16.13 -0.39
N ILE A 139 4.99 15.85 -1.15
CA ILE A 139 4.91 15.34 -2.52
C ILE A 139 5.00 13.82 -2.49
N ILE A 140 4.07 13.15 -3.15
CA ILE A 140 4.05 11.69 -3.29
C ILE A 140 4.18 11.31 -4.76
N ILE A 141 5.15 10.44 -5.06
CA ILE A 141 5.39 9.95 -6.41
C ILE A 141 4.77 8.56 -6.56
N GLY A 142 3.72 8.46 -7.38
CA GLY A 142 2.95 7.25 -7.64
C GLY A 142 1.62 7.19 -6.90
N ALA A 143 0.55 6.79 -7.62
CA ALA A 143 -0.84 6.67 -7.12
C ALA A 143 -1.35 5.22 -7.15
N GLY A 144 -0.48 4.24 -6.87
CA GLY A 144 -0.87 2.89 -6.49
C GLY A 144 -1.36 2.83 -5.03
N ILE A 145 -1.62 1.63 -4.51
CA ILE A 145 -2.12 1.44 -3.14
C ILE A 145 -1.22 2.08 -2.07
N ALA A 146 0.11 2.01 -2.23
CA ALA A 146 1.06 2.60 -1.29
C ALA A 146 1.00 4.12 -1.30
N GLY A 147 1.00 4.74 -2.50
CA GLY A 147 0.94 6.20 -2.64
C GLY A 147 -0.40 6.78 -2.19
N ALA A 148 -1.52 6.17 -2.62
CA ALA A 148 -2.85 6.61 -2.22
C ALA A 148 -3.07 6.50 -0.71
N ALA A 149 -2.63 5.40 -0.08
CA ALA A 149 -2.70 5.25 1.37
C ALA A 149 -1.80 6.26 2.09
N THR A 150 -0.58 6.51 1.60
CA THR A 150 0.34 7.51 2.18
C THR A 150 -0.26 8.92 2.07
N ALA A 151 -0.87 9.24 0.92
CA ALA A 151 -1.56 10.51 0.72
C ALA A 151 -2.70 10.71 1.72
N HIS A 152 -3.55 9.69 1.86
CA HIS A 152 -4.67 9.70 2.80
C HIS A 152 -4.20 9.88 4.25
N GLU A 153 -3.20 9.13 4.67
CA GLU A 153 -2.70 9.17 6.04
C GLU A 153 -2.00 10.51 6.38
N CYS A 154 -1.28 11.12 5.44
CA CYS A 154 -0.72 12.45 5.62
C CYS A 154 -1.83 13.53 5.64
N ALA A 155 -2.77 13.46 4.69
CA ALA A 155 -3.85 14.44 4.57
C ALA A 155 -4.79 14.45 5.78
N THR A 156 -5.13 13.26 6.31
CA THR A 156 -5.97 13.15 7.54
C THR A 156 -5.25 13.60 8.81
N ARG A 157 -3.93 13.82 8.76
CA ARG A 157 -3.13 14.45 9.83
C ARG A 157 -2.86 15.94 9.58
N GLY A 158 -3.58 16.55 8.62
CA GLY A 158 -3.52 17.98 8.35
C GLY A 158 -2.47 18.41 7.32
N ALA A 159 -1.67 17.50 6.77
CA ALA A 159 -0.71 17.85 5.72
C ALA A 159 -1.43 18.19 4.39
N ARG A 160 -0.91 19.17 3.67
CA ARG A 160 -1.21 19.36 2.25
C ARG A 160 -0.44 18.31 1.44
N VAL A 161 -1.10 17.64 0.51
CA VAL A 161 -0.51 16.54 -0.25
C VAL A 161 -0.67 16.77 -1.74
N THR A 162 0.43 16.65 -2.48
CA THR A 162 0.45 16.61 -3.95
C THR A 162 0.87 15.23 -4.40
N VAL A 163 0.01 14.52 -5.12
CA VAL A 163 0.30 13.20 -5.69
C VAL A 163 0.58 13.34 -7.18
N LEU A 164 1.76 12.89 -7.61
CA LEU A 164 2.19 12.88 -9.01
C LEU A 164 2.17 11.44 -9.52
N GLU A 165 1.33 11.17 -10.52
CA GLU A 165 1.16 9.86 -11.14
C GLU A 165 1.49 9.91 -12.63
N ALA A 166 2.38 9.02 -13.08
CA ALA A 166 2.82 9.00 -14.47
C ALA A 166 1.71 8.67 -15.47
N HIS A 167 0.73 7.90 -15.03
CA HIS A 167 -0.43 7.46 -15.81
C HIS A 167 -1.73 7.89 -15.12
N ALA A 168 -2.72 7.01 -15.03
CA ALA A 168 -3.86 7.18 -14.14
C ALA A 168 -3.67 6.37 -12.85
N PRO A 169 -4.34 6.75 -11.74
CA PRO A 169 -4.30 5.98 -10.49
C PRO A 169 -4.67 4.51 -10.70
N ALA A 170 -4.00 3.64 -9.96
CA ALA A 170 -4.28 2.20 -9.94
C ALA A 170 -4.04 1.45 -11.28
N GLN A 171 -3.33 1.99 -12.26
CA GLN A 171 -3.10 1.30 -13.55
C GLN A 171 -1.96 0.26 -13.52
N ALA A 172 -1.06 0.32 -12.53
CA ALA A 172 0.04 -0.65 -12.40
C ALA A 172 -0.39 -1.89 -11.59
N ALA A 173 0.47 -2.40 -10.69
CA ALA A 173 0.19 -3.59 -9.89
C ALA A 173 -1.07 -3.51 -9.01
N SER A 174 -1.62 -2.33 -8.83
CA SER A 174 -2.87 -2.09 -8.09
C SER A 174 -4.12 -2.05 -8.96
N GLY A 175 -4.03 -2.42 -10.25
CA GLY A 175 -5.12 -2.35 -11.22
C GLY A 175 -5.97 -3.64 -11.34
N ASN A 176 -5.68 -4.67 -10.56
CA ASN A 176 -6.47 -5.90 -10.56
C ASN A 176 -7.95 -5.62 -10.32
N GLN A 177 -8.82 -6.34 -11.03
CA GLN A 177 -10.27 -6.25 -10.81
C GLN A 177 -10.67 -6.69 -9.41
N GLN A 178 -10.08 -7.79 -8.90
CA GLN A 178 -10.25 -8.25 -7.53
C GLN A 178 -8.91 -8.76 -6.98
N GLY A 179 -8.62 -8.39 -5.74
CA GLY A 179 -7.50 -8.91 -4.96
C GLY A 179 -7.96 -9.48 -3.64
N LEU A 180 -7.16 -10.35 -3.02
CA LEU A 180 -7.49 -10.96 -1.72
C LEU A 180 -6.82 -10.22 -0.58
N LEU A 181 -7.57 -10.03 0.49
CA LEU A 181 -7.10 -9.54 1.78
C LEU A 181 -7.18 -10.63 2.83
N TYR A 182 -6.06 -11.25 3.12
CA TYR A 182 -5.82 -12.18 4.22
C TYR A 182 -4.32 -12.25 4.50
N ALA A 183 -3.92 -12.90 5.59
CA ALA A 183 -2.51 -13.00 5.94
C ALA A 183 -1.96 -14.42 5.70
N LYS A 184 -1.20 -14.60 4.61
CA LYS A 184 -0.44 -15.86 4.38
C LYS A 184 0.83 -15.82 5.23
N ILE A 185 0.81 -16.42 6.42
CA ILE A 185 1.83 -16.30 7.47
C ILE A 185 2.62 -17.57 7.69
N SER A 186 3.79 -17.41 8.31
CA SER A 186 4.56 -18.51 8.90
C SER A 186 3.97 -18.89 10.27
N PRO A 187 4.13 -20.17 10.72
CA PRO A 187 3.83 -20.54 12.12
C PRO A 187 4.71 -19.81 13.15
N HIS A 188 5.84 -19.27 12.71
CA HIS A 188 6.76 -18.52 13.56
C HIS A 188 6.50 -17.02 13.48
N LEU A 189 6.64 -16.32 14.61
CA LEU A 189 6.51 -14.87 14.68
C LEU A 189 7.75 -14.18 14.08
N THR A 190 7.78 -14.06 12.76
CA THR A 190 8.76 -13.29 12.01
C THR A 190 8.28 -11.85 11.84
N ALA A 191 9.19 -10.92 11.47
CA ALA A 191 8.79 -9.56 11.11
C ALA A 191 7.75 -9.53 9.97
N GLN A 192 7.83 -10.47 9.04
CA GLN A 192 6.85 -10.61 7.96
C GLN A 192 5.49 -11.08 8.48
N THR A 193 5.45 -12.06 9.40
CA THR A 193 4.21 -12.54 10.03
C THR A 193 3.55 -11.40 10.81
N GLU A 194 4.31 -10.69 11.64
CA GLU A 194 3.84 -9.54 12.42
C GLU A 194 3.25 -8.45 11.50
N LEU A 195 3.97 -8.04 10.46
CA LEU A 195 3.51 -7.03 9.52
C LEU A 195 2.23 -7.45 8.79
N LEU A 196 2.16 -8.72 8.34
CA LEU A 196 1.00 -9.22 7.60
C LEU A 196 -0.25 -9.27 8.48
N LEU A 197 -0.12 -9.73 9.72
CA LEU A 197 -1.24 -9.81 10.65
C LEU A 197 -1.74 -8.41 11.06
N ALA A 198 -0.83 -7.53 11.48
CA ALA A 198 -1.17 -6.16 11.88
C ALA A 198 -1.77 -5.37 10.70
N GLY A 199 -1.15 -5.48 9.51
CA GLY A 199 -1.61 -4.80 8.31
C GLY A 199 -2.93 -5.35 7.76
N TYR A 200 -3.17 -6.66 7.86
CA TYR A 200 -4.46 -7.27 7.53
C TYR A 200 -5.59 -6.65 8.36
N GLY A 201 -5.44 -6.60 9.68
CA GLY A 201 -6.42 -5.98 10.57
C GLY A 201 -6.61 -4.49 10.28
N TYR A 202 -5.52 -3.75 10.02
CA TYR A 202 -5.56 -2.34 9.66
C TYR A 202 -6.37 -2.09 8.39
N THR A 203 -6.05 -2.81 7.31
CA THR A 203 -6.73 -2.65 6.01
C THR A 203 -8.20 -3.09 6.09
N ARG A 204 -8.51 -4.12 6.87
CA ARG A 204 -9.89 -4.57 7.07
C ARG A 204 -10.76 -3.48 7.69
N ARG A 205 -10.24 -2.77 8.71
CA ARG A 205 -10.92 -1.62 9.33
C ARG A 205 -10.99 -0.42 8.38
N LEU A 206 -9.93 -0.18 7.60
CA LEU A 206 -9.90 0.88 6.59
C LEU A 206 -11.00 0.69 5.52
N LEU A 207 -11.19 -0.53 5.03
CA LEU A 207 -12.29 -0.88 4.10
C LEU A 207 -13.66 -0.58 4.70
N GLN A 208 -13.88 -0.98 5.95
CA GLN A 208 -15.15 -0.73 6.64
C GLN A 208 -15.44 0.77 6.79
N ARG A 209 -14.41 1.57 7.05
CA ARG A 209 -14.52 3.02 7.21
C ARG A 209 -14.75 3.75 5.88
N LEU A 210 -13.97 3.43 4.85
CA LEU A 210 -14.00 4.16 3.58
C LEU A 210 -15.05 3.63 2.58
N LEU A 211 -15.38 2.35 2.66
CA LEU A 211 -16.29 1.66 1.75
C LEU A 211 -17.35 0.84 2.51
N PRO A 212 -18.12 1.46 3.43
CA PRO A 212 -19.02 0.74 4.35
C PRO A 212 -20.15 -0.03 3.62
N LYS A 213 -20.55 0.41 2.42
CA LYS A 213 -21.60 -0.24 1.63
C LYS A 213 -21.18 -1.55 0.96
N GLN A 214 -19.91 -1.93 1.04
CA GLN A 214 -19.36 -3.17 0.49
C GLN A 214 -19.69 -3.44 -1.00
N GLN A 215 -19.86 -2.39 -1.81
CA GLN A 215 -20.17 -2.53 -3.24
C GLN A 215 -18.97 -2.97 -4.09
N SER A 216 -17.76 -2.73 -3.61
CA SER A 216 -16.48 -3.01 -4.29
C SER A 216 -15.55 -3.91 -3.48
N TRP A 217 -16.04 -4.55 -2.44
CA TRP A 217 -15.36 -5.55 -1.66
C TRP A 217 -16.37 -6.41 -0.91
N GLY A 218 -15.98 -7.62 -0.54
CA GLY A 218 -16.84 -8.54 0.21
C GLY A 218 -16.10 -9.20 1.36
N ALA A 219 -16.72 -9.15 2.56
CA ALA A 219 -16.25 -9.83 3.77
C ALA A 219 -16.62 -11.32 3.76
N SER A 220 -16.32 -12.01 2.66
CA SER A 220 -16.76 -13.40 2.40
C SER A 220 -15.88 -14.46 3.06
N GLY A 221 -14.80 -14.06 3.73
CA GLY A 221 -13.74 -14.97 4.15
C GLY A 221 -12.81 -15.38 3.01
N VAL A 222 -11.75 -16.11 3.37
CA VAL A 222 -10.81 -16.73 2.41
C VAL A 222 -10.50 -18.15 2.88
N LEU A 223 -10.70 -19.12 2.01
CA LEU A 223 -10.25 -20.52 2.20
C LEU A 223 -8.87 -20.69 1.59
N HIS A 224 -7.85 -20.85 2.43
CA HIS A 224 -6.51 -21.21 1.97
C HIS A 224 -6.36 -22.71 1.95
N LEU A 225 -6.39 -23.31 0.74
CA LEU A 225 -6.46 -24.75 0.54
C LEU A 225 -5.10 -25.43 0.81
N ASN A 226 -5.15 -26.64 1.36
CA ASN A 226 -3.99 -27.50 1.57
C ASN A 226 -3.63 -28.23 0.25
N HIS A 227 -3.09 -27.49 -0.71
CA HIS A 227 -2.85 -27.96 -2.08
C HIS A 227 -1.54 -28.73 -2.27
N ASN A 228 -0.67 -28.75 -1.26
CA ASN A 228 0.56 -29.55 -1.24
C ASN A 228 0.98 -29.89 0.20
N PRO A 229 1.92 -30.86 0.41
CA PRO A 229 2.34 -31.27 1.74
C PRO A 229 2.89 -30.15 2.61
N SER A 230 3.66 -29.23 2.05
CA SER A 230 4.25 -28.09 2.79
C SER A 230 3.17 -27.15 3.33
N GLU A 231 2.15 -26.82 2.51
CA GLU A 231 1.03 -26.01 2.94
C GLU A 231 0.17 -26.73 3.99
N THR A 232 -0.03 -28.05 3.83
CA THR A 232 -0.74 -28.88 4.81
C THR A 232 -0.03 -28.84 6.17
N GLN A 233 1.29 -29.06 6.18
CA GLN A 233 2.09 -29.01 7.40
C GLN A 233 2.05 -27.62 8.06
N ARG A 234 2.24 -26.57 7.26
CA ARG A 234 2.19 -25.17 7.75
C ARG A 234 0.83 -24.84 8.37
N ASN A 235 -0.25 -25.17 7.68
CA ASN A 235 -1.61 -24.88 8.15
C ASN A 235 -1.97 -25.71 9.39
N ALA A 236 -1.46 -26.96 9.50
CA ALA A 236 -1.61 -27.78 10.70
C ALA A 236 -0.89 -27.16 11.91
N GLN A 237 0.31 -26.61 11.72
CA GLN A 237 1.03 -25.91 12.78
C GLN A 237 0.31 -24.63 13.21
N LEU A 238 -0.19 -23.84 12.25
CA LEU A 238 -0.99 -22.64 12.54
C LEU A 238 -2.26 -22.98 13.32
N ALA A 239 -2.93 -24.07 12.98
CA ALA A 239 -4.14 -24.53 13.65
C ALA A 239 -3.96 -24.88 15.13
N GLN A 240 -2.73 -25.14 15.57
CA GLN A 240 -2.40 -25.41 16.99
C GLN A 240 -2.43 -24.14 17.84
N ASN A 241 -2.34 -22.95 17.23
CA ASN A 241 -2.38 -21.68 17.94
C ASN A 241 -3.82 -21.31 18.30
N GLN A 242 -4.23 -21.61 19.52
CA GLN A 242 -5.58 -21.37 20.02
C GLN A 242 -5.91 -19.86 20.15
N HIS A 243 -4.88 -19.02 20.36
CA HIS A 243 -5.08 -17.56 20.50
C HIS A 243 -5.53 -16.88 19.20
N TYR A 244 -5.39 -17.55 18.04
CA TYR A 244 -5.75 -16.98 16.74
C TYR A 244 -6.97 -17.63 16.08
N GLN A 245 -7.75 -18.45 16.81
CA GLN A 245 -8.96 -19.09 16.29
C GLN A 245 -10.02 -18.08 15.81
N HIS A 246 -10.01 -16.88 16.36
CA HIS A 246 -10.85 -15.77 15.89
C HIS A 246 -10.39 -15.18 14.55
N LEU A 247 -9.14 -15.40 14.11
CA LEU A 247 -8.62 -14.97 12.82
C LEU A 247 -8.76 -16.06 11.77
N TYR A 248 -8.36 -17.28 12.12
CA TYR A 248 -8.38 -18.43 11.22
C TYR A 248 -8.60 -19.73 11.97
N ARG A 249 -9.17 -20.72 11.30
CA ARG A 249 -9.39 -22.06 11.83
C ARG A 249 -9.23 -23.14 10.76
N PRO A 250 -8.81 -24.36 11.12
CA PRO A 250 -8.79 -25.48 10.19
C PRO A 250 -10.22 -25.91 9.84
N VAL A 251 -10.42 -26.33 8.60
CA VAL A 251 -11.69 -26.88 8.12
C VAL A 251 -11.46 -28.13 7.27
N SER A 252 -12.35 -29.13 7.44
CA SER A 252 -12.37 -30.33 6.63
C SER A 252 -12.86 -30.04 5.20
N PRO A 253 -12.67 -30.95 4.22
CA PRO A 253 -13.20 -30.76 2.87
C PRO A 253 -14.73 -30.53 2.83
N SER A 254 -15.47 -31.22 3.67
CA SER A 254 -16.93 -31.03 3.78
C SER A 254 -17.30 -29.64 4.28
N GLN A 255 -16.61 -29.18 5.34
CA GLN A 255 -16.79 -27.81 5.87
C GLN A 255 -16.35 -26.76 4.85
N ALA A 256 -15.22 -26.99 4.15
CA ALA A 256 -14.74 -26.08 3.11
C ALA A 256 -15.76 -25.97 1.96
N SER A 257 -16.35 -27.08 1.52
CA SER A 257 -17.42 -27.09 0.51
C SER A 257 -18.67 -26.33 0.96
N GLN A 258 -19.07 -26.52 2.21
CA GLN A 258 -20.21 -25.79 2.79
C GLN A 258 -19.96 -24.26 2.83
N ILE A 259 -18.76 -23.85 3.26
CA ILE A 259 -18.34 -22.45 3.31
C ILE A 259 -18.24 -21.87 1.90
N ALA A 260 -17.60 -22.62 0.97
CA ALA A 260 -17.41 -22.17 -0.40
C ALA A 260 -18.72 -22.13 -1.20
N GLY A 261 -19.70 -22.97 -0.88
CA GLY A 261 -20.93 -23.14 -1.67
C GLY A 261 -20.75 -23.98 -2.94
N ILE A 262 -19.55 -24.52 -3.16
CA ILE A 262 -19.17 -25.40 -4.27
C ILE A 262 -18.34 -26.57 -3.75
N PRO A 263 -18.19 -27.68 -4.50
CA PRO A 263 -17.37 -28.80 -4.08
C PRO A 263 -15.90 -28.44 -3.90
N ILE A 264 -15.33 -28.72 -2.74
CA ILE A 264 -13.90 -28.58 -2.41
C ILE A 264 -13.37 -29.91 -1.91
N ALA A 265 -12.35 -30.46 -2.58
CA ALA A 265 -11.76 -31.75 -2.25
C ALA A 265 -10.69 -31.67 -1.14
N GLN A 266 -10.08 -30.52 -0.93
CA GLN A 266 -8.99 -30.31 0.01
C GLN A 266 -9.50 -29.75 1.35
N SER A 267 -8.83 -30.09 2.45
CA SER A 267 -8.93 -29.35 3.70
C SER A 267 -8.31 -27.95 3.53
N ALA A 268 -8.61 -27.03 4.42
CA ALA A 268 -8.17 -25.65 4.30
C ALA A 268 -7.93 -25.01 5.68
N LEU A 269 -7.23 -23.87 5.66
CA LEU A 269 -7.25 -22.88 6.72
C LEU A 269 -8.23 -21.77 6.34
N TYR A 270 -9.29 -21.61 7.11
CA TYR A 270 -10.34 -20.61 6.82
C TYR A 270 -10.08 -19.32 7.58
N TRP A 271 -9.82 -18.25 6.84
CA TRP A 271 -9.70 -16.88 7.33
C TRP A 271 -11.08 -16.22 7.33
N GLN A 272 -11.79 -16.32 8.45
CA GLN A 272 -13.21 -15.93 8.52
C GLN A 272 -13.49 -14.44 8.28
N HIS A 273 -12.51 -13.56 8.57
CA HIS A 273 -12.60 -12.12 8.30
C HIS A 273 -11.83 -11.71 7.04
N GLY A 274 -11.34 -12.67 6.25
CA GLY A 274 -10.75 -12.44 4.96
C GLY A 274 -11.74 -11.77 4.00
N ALA A 275 -11.22 -11.11 2.99
CA ALA A 275 -12.05 -10.39 2.04
C ALA A 275 -11.46 -10.48 0.62
N TRP A 276 -12.31 -10.31 -0.37
CA TRP A 276 -11.89 -9.84 -1.68
C TRP A 276 -12.21 -8.35 -1.79
N LEU A 277 -11.46 -7.61 -2.59
CA LEU A 277 -11.74 -6.20 -2.87
C LEU A 277 -11.27 -5.81 -4.28
N ASN A 278 -11.89 -4.75 -4.81
CA ASN A 278 -11.41 -4.04 -5.99
C ASN A 278 -10.38 -2.98 -5.56
N PRO A 279 -9.08 -3.17 -5.83
CA PRO A 279 -8.05 -2.22 -5.39
C PRO A 279 -8.22 -0.81 -5.98
N PRO A 280 -8.62 -0.62 -7.26
CA PRO A 280 -8.92 0.70 -7.80
C PRO A 280 -9.97 1.47 -6.99
N ALA A 281 -11.06 0.81 -6.57
CA ALA A 281 -12.10 1.47 -5.76
C ALA A 281 -11.56 1.96 -4.41
N LEU A 282 -10.72 1.16 -3.75
CA LEU A 282 -10.06 1.58 -2.50
C LEU A 282 -9.12 2.76 -2.75
N ILE A 283 -8.31 2.73 -3.82
CA ILE A 283 -7.37 3.80 -4.17
C ILE A 283 -8.11 5.10 -4.42
N HIS A 284 -9.19 5.06 -5.20
CA HIS A 284 -10.01 6.24 -5.44
C HIS A 284 -10.65 6.78 -4.16
N ALA A 285 -11.10 5.91 -3.25
CA ALA A 285 -11.63 6.34 -1.94
C ALA A 285 -10.56 7.01 -1.07
N LEU A 286 -9.33 6.48 -1.06
CA LEU A 286 -8.19 7.06 -0.34
C LEU A 286 -7.79 8.43 -0.87
N LEU A 287 -7.89 8.66 -2.17
CA LEU A 287 -7.51 9.93 -2.80
C LEU A 287 -8.58 11.01 -2.69
N ARG A 288 -9.79 10.70 -2.20
CA ARG A 288 -10.90 11.67 -2.02
C ARG A 288 -10.80 12.47 -0.73
N HIS A 289 -9.69 13.12 -0.49
CA HIS A 289 -9.54 13.99 0.68
C HIS A 289 -9.27 15.44 0.23
N PRO A 290 -9.87 16.47 0.86
CA PRO A 290 -9.73 17.87 0.41
C PRO A 290 -8.28 18.37 0.40
N ASN A 291 -7.43 17.83 1.27
CA ASN A 291 -6.01 18.20 1.32
C ASN A 291 -5.15 17.44 0.29
N ILE A 292 -5.73 16.59 -0.58
CA ILE A 292 -5.01 15.86 -1.62
C ILE A 292 -5.29 16.50 -2.98
N THR A 293 -4.21 16.86 -3.69
CA THR A 293 -4.26 17.25 -5.10
C THR A 293 -3.56 16.17 -5.92
N LEU A 294 -4.31 15.52 -6.80
CA LEU A 294 -3.81 14.48 -7.70
C LEU A 294 -3.52 15.06 -9.08
N HIS A 295 -2.32 14.80 -9.59
CA HIS A 295 -1.91 15.09 -10.96
C HIS A 295 -1.62 13.78 -11.69
N SER A 296 -2.59 13.33 -12.48
CA SER A 296 -2.43 12.18 -13.38
C SER A 296 -1.64 12.58 -14.63
N HIS A 297 -1.08 11.59 -15.35
CA HIS A 297 -0.26 11.80 -16.56
C HIS A 297 0.89 12.80 -16.33
N THR A 298 1.45 12.78 -15.11
CA THR A 298 2.47 13.72 -14.65
C THR A 298 3.68 12.94 -14.11
N LYS A 299 4.52 12.50 -15.05
CA LYS A 299 5.72 11.71 -14.73
C LYS A 299 6.82 12.57 -14.14
N ALA A 300 7.33 12.21 -12.97
CA ALA A 300 8.52 12.83 -12.40
C ALA A 300 9.76 12.49 -13.25
N GLN A 301 10.52 13.53 -13.67
CA GLN A 301 11.69 13.39 -14.53
C GLN A 301 12.99 13.69 -13.80
N ASN A 302 13.05 14.82 -13.09
CA ASN A 302 14.20 15.22 -12.28
C ASN A 302 13.73 15.62 -10.89
N ILE A 303 14.50 15.23 -9.86
CA ILE A 303 14.17 15.47 -8.47
C ILE A 303 15.42 15.97 -7.76
N HIS A 304 15.32 17.15 -7.16
CA HIS A 304 16.43 17.72 -6.39
C HIS A 304 15.92 18.44 -5.15
N HIS A 305 16.82 18.60 -4.17
CA HIS A 305 16.54 19.32 -2.93
C HIS A 305 17.35 20.62 -2.91
N SER A 306 16.67 21.73 -2.70
CA SER A 306 17.29 23.06 -2.52
C SER A 306 16.41 23.95 -1.64
N HIS A 307 17.01 24.85 -0.88
CA HIS A 307 16.30 25.80 -0.01
C HIS A 307 15.26 25.14 0.91
N ASN A 308 15.63 23.99 1.52
CA ASN A 308 14.77 23.16 2.38
C ASN A 308 13.49 22.64 1.71
N GLN A 309 13.46 22.58 0.38
CA GLN A 309 12.34 22.05 -0.38
C GLN A 309 12.80 21.02 -1.42
N TRP A 310 11.95 20.06 -1.68
CA TRP A 310 12.06 19.16 -2.81
C TRP A 310 11.39 19.78 -4.03
N HIS A 311 12.06 19.73 -5.17
CA HIS A 311 11.57 20.20 -6.46
C HIS A 311 11.51 19.00 -7.40
N VAL A 312 10.31 18.75 -7.93
CA VAL A 312 10.04 17.67 -8.88
C VAL A 312 9.70 18.28 -10.21
N HIS A 313 10.58 18.12 -11.19
CA HIS A 313 10.37 18.54 -12.57
C HIS A 313 9.55 17.49 -13.30
N THR A 314 8.53 17.93 -14.01
CA THR A 314 7.63 17.11 -14.81
C THR A 314 7.35 17.80 -16.15
N PRO A 315 6.77 17.11 -17.15
CA PRO A 315 6.33 17.78 -18.37
C PRO A 315 5.30 18.89 -18.14
N ASN A 316 4.57 18.82 -17.02
CA ASN A 316 3.49 19.75 -16.68
C ASN A 316 3.94 20.89 -15.74
N GLY A 317 5.24 21.04 -15.48
CA GLY A 317 5.80 22.06 -14.59
C GLY A 317 6.59 21.51 -13.42
N ILE A 318 6.94 22.39 -12.47
CA ILE A 318 7.72 22.06 -11.28
C ILE A 318 6.78 22.05 -10.07
N PHE A 319 6.84 20.98 -9.29
CA PHE A 319 6.13 20.84 -8.03
C PHE A 319 7.11 20.92 -6.86
N SER A 320 6.78 21.71 -5.85
CA SER A 320 7.67 21.90 -4.69
C SER A 320 6.97 21.56 -3.40
N GLY A 321 7.71 20.97 -2.46
CA GLY A 321 7.19 20.58 -1.14
C GLY A 321 8.30 20.34 -0.14
N SER A 322 7.99 20.42 1.16
CA SER A 322 8.94 20.23 2.25
C SER A 322 9.37 18.77 2.41
N HIS A 323 8.53 17.81 1.99
CA HIS A 323 8.74 16.38 2.12
C HIS A 323 8.44 15.67 0.80
N ILE A 324 9.14 14.54 0.56
CA ILE A 324 8.91 13.69 -0.61
C ILE A 324 8.80 12.22 -0.19
N VAL A 325 7.84 11.50 -0.80
CA VAL A 325 7.66 10.06 -0.57
C VAL A 325 7.60 9.32 -1.90
N PHE A 326 8.46 8.32 -2.05
CA PHE A 326 8.53 7.48 -3.24
C PHE A 326 7.66 6.23 -3.06
N CYS A 327 6.62 6.11 -3.88
CA CYS A 327 5.67 5.00 -3.91
C CYS A 327 5.56 4.40 -5.33
N THR A 328 6.66 4.36 -6.07
CA THR A 328 6.72 4.13 -7.52
C THR A 328 6.66 2.65 -7.93
N GLY A 329 6.57 1.73 -6.95
CA GLY A 329 6.40 0.30 -7.24
C GLY A 329 7.48 -0.24 -8.18
N ALA A 330 7.09 -0.87 -9.29
CA ALA A 330 8.04 -1.43 -10.26
C ALA A 330 8.88 -0.37 -11.00
N ASP A 331 8.44 0.88 -11.04
CA ASP A 331 9.18 1.97 -11.67
C ASP A 331 10.31 2.54 -10.79
N ASN A 332 10.55 1.95 -9.61
CA ASN A 332 11.68 2.30 -8.74
C ASN A 332 13.02 2.29 -9.48
N ALA A 333 13.23 1.33 -10.40
CA ALA A 333 14.46 1.20 -11.19
C ALA A 333 14.74 2.42 -12.11
N HIS A 334 13.71 3.21 -12.40
CA HIS A 334 13.77 4.39 -13.26
C HIS A 334 13.49 5.69 -12.50
N THR A 335 13.32 5.62 -11.19
CA THR A 335 13.01 6.78 -10.35
C THR A 335 14.29 7.31 -9.72
N PRO A 336 14.66 8.58 -9.97
CA PRO A 336 15.84 9.19 -9.34
C PRO A 336 15.85 9.00 -7.83
N LEU A 337 17.02 8.94 -7.24
CA LEU A 337 17.31 8.74 -5.81
C LEU A 337 17.05 7.32 -5.27
N ILE A 338 16.07 6.57 -5.78
CA ILE A 338 15.77 5.20 -5.32
C ILE A 338 16.15 4.10 -6.31
N GLN A 339 16.53 4.44 -7.53
CA GLN A 339 16.93 3.49 -8.58
C GLN A 339 18.11 2.59 -8.21
N HIS A 340 18.92 2.99 -7.23
CA HIS A 340 20.10 2.25 -6.78
C HIS A 340 19.82 1.25 -5.65
N TYR A 341 18.57 1.20 -5.16
CA TYR A 341 18.17 0.16 -4.20
C TYR A 341 17.89 -1.15 -4.95
N PRO A 342 18.33 -2.31 -4.41
CA PRO A 342 18.23 -3.60 -5.10
C PRO A 342 16.83 -4.19 -5.00
N PHE A 343 15.89 -3.63 -5.74
CA PHE A 343 14.54 -4.15 -5.85
C PHE A 343 14.45 -5.26 -6.90
N GLN A 344 13.49 -6.15 -6.71
CA GLN A 344 13.16 -7.22 -7.64
C GLN A 344 11.84 -6.94 -8.35
N ILE A 345 11.82 -7.09 -9.66
CA ILE A 345 10.63 -6.93 -10.48
C ILE A 345 10.01 -8.31 -10.71
N ILE A 346 8.68 -8.39 -10.54
CA ILE A 346 7.92 -9.63 -10.71
C ILE A 346 6.71 -9.33 -11.56
N ARG A 347 6.68 -9.92 -12.77
CA ARG A 347 5.52 -9.85 -13.63
C ARG A 347 4.41 -10.76 -13.11
N GLY A 348 3.16 -10.33 -13.26
CA GLY A 348 1.97 -11.13 -12.97
C GLY A 348 0.82 -10.75 -13.86
N GLN A 349 0.05 -11.75 -14.26
CA GLN A 349 -1.15 -11.61 -15.06
C GLN A 349 -2.31 -12.32 -14.35
N THR A 350 -3.44 -11.63 -14.24
CA THR A 350 -4.71 -12.20 -13.79
C THR A 350 -5.63 -12.38 -14.98
N SER A 351 -6.54 -13.32 -14.86
CA SER A 351 -7.55 -13.66 -15.85
C SER A 351 -8.95 -13.36 -15.31
N ILE A 352 -9.90 -13.17 -16.20
CA ILE A 352 -11.31 -12.93 -15.90
C ILE A 352 -12.15 -14.00 -16.60
N ALA A 353 -13.15 -14.52 -15.90
CA ALA A 353 -14.16 -15.40 -16.47
C ALA A 353 -15.57 -14.86 -16.17
N PRO A 354 -16.51 -14.96 -17.11
CA PRO A 354 -17.90 -14.60 -16.87
C PRO A 354 -18.51 -15.51 -15.82
N ALA A 355 -19.41 -14.93 -15.00
CA ALA A 355 -20.15 -15.69 -14.01
C ALA A 355 -21.19 -16.60 -14.70
N THR A 356 -21.15 -17.90 -14.38
CA THR A 356 -22.13 -18.91 -14.80
C THR A 356 -23.11 -19.18 -13.66
N GLN A 357 -24.25 -19.85 -13.95
CA GLN A 357 -25.19 -20.26 -12.92
C GLN A 357 -24.54 -21.13 -11.83
N GLY A 358 -23.60 -22.01 -12.22
CA GLY A 358 -22.86 -22.85 -11.28
C GLY A 358 -21.80 -22.06 -10.50
N SER A 359 -21.05 -21.17 -11.16
CA SER A 359 -19.97 -20.39 -10.51
C SER A 359 -20.49 -19.32 -9.56
N LEU A 360 -21.69 -18.80 -9.75
CA LEU A 360 -22.37 -17.88 -8.82
C LEU A 360 -22.63 -18.50 -7.43
N LYS A 361 -22.53 -19.83 -7.29
CA LYS A 361 -22.61 -20.52 -6.00
C LYS A 361 -21.37 -20.29 -5.13
N LEU A 362 -20.25 -19.81 -5.70
CA LEU A 362 -19.04 -19.50 -4.96
C LEU A 362 -19.28 -18.32 -4.00
N LYS A 363 -19.29 -18.59 -2.70
CA LYS A 363 -19.59 -17.62 -1.63
C LYS A 363 -18.36 -17.01 -1.01
N THR A 364 -17.19 -17.69 -1.06
CA THR A 364 -15.95 -17.24 -0.44
C THR A 364 -14.78 -17.34 -1.41
N ALA A 365 -13.75 -16.52 -1.20
CA ALA A 365 -12.58 -16.59 -2.05
C ALA A 365 -11.74 -17.85 -1.75
N LEU A 366 -11.21 -18.48 -2.79
CA LEU A 366 -10.29 -19.62 -2.70
C LEU A 366 -8.87 -19.15 -2.97
N SER A 367 -7.92 -19.64 -2.23
CA SER A 367 -6.49 -19.37 -2.40
C SER A 367 -5.66 -20.64 -2.24
N ALA A 368 -4.68 -20.81 -3.10
CA ALA A 368 -3.69 -21.90 -3.08
C ALA A 368 -2.37 -21.40 -3.71
N ALA A 369 -1.87 -22.07 -4.76
CA ALA A 369 -0.84 -21.52 -5.65
C ALA A 369 -1.39 -20.34 -6.48
N SER A 370 -2.67 -20.40 -6.83
CA SER A 370 -3.47 -19.37 -7.49
C SER A 370 -4.64 -18.96 -6.58
N TYR A 371 -5.51 -18.05 -7.02
CA TYR A 371 -6.73 -17.67 -6.32
C TYR A 371 -7.91 -17.47 -7.27
N ILE A 372 -9.12 -17.49 -6.72
CA ILE A 372 -10.32 -17.01 -7.38
C ILE A 372 -11.23 -16.33 -6.37
N SER A 373 -11.88 -15.24 -6.77
CA SER A 373 -12.84 -14.50 -5.96
C SER A 373 -14.28 -14.85 -6.33
N PRO A 374 -15.26 -14.69 -5.41
CA PRO A 374 -16.67 -14.65 -5.77
C PRO A 374 -16.94 -13.65 -6.90
N ALA A 375 -17.98 -13.89 -7.68
CA ALA A 375 -18.35 -13.01 -8.78
C ALA A 375 -18.61 -11.58 -8.31
N TRP A 376 -18.11 -10.64 -9.07
CA TRP A 376 -18.37 -9.21 -8.92
C TRP A 376 -18.62 -8.58 -10.28
N GLN A 377 -19.72 -7.83 -10.40
CA GLN A 377 -20.16 -7.24 -11.70
C GLN A 377 -20.31 -8.27 -12.84
N GLY A 378 -20.74 -9.48 -12.51
CA GLY A 378 -20.94 -10.55 -13.50
C GLY A 378 -19.69 -11.32 -13.90
N GLU A 379 -18.54 -11.11 -13.23
CA GLU A 379 -17.26 -11.72 -13.57
C GLU A 379 -16.53 -12.25 -12.33
N HIS A 380 -15.68 -13.27 -12.54
CA HIS A 380 -14.71 -13.77 -11.58
C HIS A 380 -13.31 -13.36 -11.99
N CYS A 381 -12.50 -12.87 -11.05
CA CYS A 381 -11.06 -12.67 -11.26
C CYS A 381 -10.29 -13.83 -10.63
N TYR A 382 -9.35 -14.42 -11.38
CA TYR A 382 -8.52 -15.51 -10.93
C TYR A 382 -7.06 -15.37 -11.40
N GLY A 383 -6.13 -16.09 -10.79
CA GLY A 383 -4.69 -16.05 -11.07
C GLY A 383 -3.90 -15.88 -9.77
N ALA A 384 -2.71 -15.37 -9.83
CA ALA A 384 -2.02 -14.77 -10.95
C ALA A 384 -0.72 -15.53 -11.24
N THR A 385 -0.19 -15.36 -12.46
CA THR A 385 1.18 -15.80 -12.75
C THR A 385 2.20 -15.04 -11.89
N PHE A 386 3.37 -15.64 -11.73
CA PHE A 386 4.47 -15.06 -10.94
C PHE A 386 5.79 -15.32 -11.65
N VAL A 387 6.25 -14.33 -12.44
CA VAL A 387 7.46 -14.45 -13.27
C VAL A 387 8.51 -13.44 -12.80
N PRO A 388 9.52 -13.89 -12.01
CA PRO A 388 10.60 -13.03 -11.53
C PRO A 388 11.43 -12.45 -12.68
N ASN A 389 11.96 -11.24 -12.46
CA ASN A 389 12.86 -10.54 -13.38
C ASN A 389 12.29 -10.30 -14.79
N ASN A 390 10.97 -10.27 -14.92
CA ASN A 390 10.30 -9.96 -16.17
C ASN A 390 9.60 -8.59 -16.07
N PRO A 391 10.07 -7.55 -16.80
CA PRO A 391 9.49 -6.21 -16.76
C PRO A 391 8.30 -6.03 -17.71
N SER A 392 7.96 -7.02 -18.55
CA SER A 392 6.89 -6.92 -19.55
C SER A 392 5.53 -6.65 -18.89
N ARG A 393 4.80 -5.71 -19.44
CA ARG A 393 3.42 -5.35 -19.05
C ARG A 393 2.39 -5.73 -20.11
N SER A 394 2.83 -6.33 -21.23
CA SER A 394 1.94 -6.80 -22.28
C SER A 394 1.25 -8.09 -21.89
N TRP A 395 0.04 -8.30 -22.39
CA TRP A 395 -0.69 -9.55 -22.26
C TRP A 395 0.09 -10.71 -22.90
N GLN A 396 0.06 -11.88 -22.27
CA GLN A 396 0.68 -13.10 -22.80
C GLN A 396 -0.30 -14.27 -22.70
N ASP A 397 -0.56 -14.93 -23.84
CA ASP A 397 -1.49 -16.06 -23.89
C ASP A 397 -0.98 -17.29 -23.12
N ASN A 398 0.34 -17.45 -23.03
CA ASN A 398 0.95 -18.50 -22.19
C ASN A 398 0.62 -18.31 -20.70
N ASP A 399 0.55 -17.06 -20.22
CA ASP A 399 0.15 -16.77 -18.85
C ASP A 399 -1.34 -17.01 -18.64
N GLU A 400 -2.18 -16.74 -19.65
CA GLU A 400 -3.59 -17.10 -19.61
C GLU A 400 -3.77 -18.62 -19.51
N ALA A 401 -3.06 -19.38 -20.33
CA ALA A 401 -3.08 -20.85 -20.28
C ALA A 401 -2.61 -21.38 -18.91
N ALA A 402 -1.55 -20.79 -18.34
CA ALA A 402 -1.07 -21.12 -17.01
C ALA A 402 -2.11 -20.82 -15.92
N ASN A 403 -2.78 -19.68 -15.99
CA ASN A 403 -3.84 -19.32 -15.04
C ASN A 403 -5.02 -20.30 -15.11
N ARG A 404 -5.44 -20.73 -16.30
CA ARG A 404 -6.49 -21.74 -16.48
C ARG A 404 -6.08 -23.09 -15.90
N GLN A 405 -4.83 -23.49 -16.11
CA GLN A 405 -4.30 -24.74 -15.55
C GLN A 405 -4.28 -24.68 -14.01
N GLU A 406 -3.84 -23.57 -13.41
CA GLU A 406 -3.85 -23.40 -11.96
C GLU A 406 -5.28 -23.31 -11.41
N LEU A 407 -6.23 -22.73 -12.13
CA LEU A 407 -7.65 -22.74 -11.77
C LEU A 407 -8.20 -24.17 -11.73
N ALA A 408 -7.84 -25.01 -12.71
CA ALA A 408 -8.26 -26.42 -12.74
C ALA A 408 -7.71 -27.23 -11.56
N ARG A 409 -6.49 -26.89 -11.08
CA ARG A 409 -5.92 -27.47 -9.84
C ARG A 409 -6.59 -26.95 -8.58
N LEU A 410 -6.95 -25.66 -8.57
CA LEU A 410 -7.61 -25.00 -7.44
C LEU A 410 -9.05 -25.47 -7.25
N SER A 411 -9.82 -25.53 -8.33
CA SER A 411 -11.21 -25.96 -8.36
C SER A 411 -11.58 -26.56 -9.71
N PRO A 412 -11.51 -27.90 -9.86
CA PRO A 412 -11.94 -28.58 -11.08
C PRO A 412 -13.38 -28.25 -11.45
N TYR A 413 -14.24 -28.05 -10.44
CA TYR A 413 -15.65 -27.66 -10.63
C TYR A 413 -15.78 -26.34 -11.40
N LEU A 414 -15.09 -25.28 -10.95
CA LEU A 414 -15.14 -23.97 -11.61
C LEU A 414 -14.47 -23.99 -12.98
N ALA A 415 -13.38 -24.74 -13.13
CA ALA A 415 -12.72 -24.87 -14.43
C ALA A 415 -13.64 -25.52 -15.47
N GLN A 416 -14.43 -26.53 -15.06
CA GLN A 416 -15.44 -27.17 -15.93
C GLN A 416 -16.59 -26.21 -16.25
N GLU A 417 -17.12 -25.49 -15.27
CA GLU A 417 -18.16 -24.48 -15.49
C GLU A 417 -17.76 -23.43 -16.52
N PHE A 418 -16.52 -22.94 -16.46
CA PHE A 418 -16.03 -21.97 -17.44
C PHE A 418 -15.75 -22.61 -18.80
N ALA A 419 -15.23 -23.84 -18.85
CA ALA A 419 -15.02 -24.55 -20.10
C ALA A 419 -16.36 -24.78 -20.85
N ASP A 420 -17.39 -25.23 -20.13
CA ASP A 420 -18.74 -25.44 -20.68
C ASP A 420 -19.34 -24.12 -21.19
N TYR A 421 -19.15 -23.03 -20.45
CA TYR A 421 -19.59 -21.71 -20.90
C TYR A 421 -18.94 -21.30 -22.21
N TYR A 422 -17.60 -21.42 -22.33
CA TYR A 422 -16.89 -21.05 -23.57
C TYR A 422 -17.19 -22.00 -24.73
N ALA A 423 -17.51 -23.26 -24.47
CA ALA A 423 -17.96 -24.19 -25.51
C ALA A 423 -19.33 -23.79 -26.09
N GLN A 424 -20.22 -23.29 -25.24
CA GLN A 424 -21.56 -22.82 -25.64
C GLN A 424 -21.54 -21.40 -26.26
N HIS A 425 -20.52 -20.60 -25.93
CA HIS A 425 -20.35 -19.23 -26.38
C HIS A 425 -18.96 -19.09 -27.06
N PRO A 426 -18.74 -19.75 -28.23
CA PRO A 426 -17.45 -19.68 -28.90
C PRO A 426 -17.17 -18.21 -29.28
N MET A 427 -16.00 -17.74 -28.87
CA MET A 427 -15.54 -16.41 -29.24
C MET A 427 -15.44 -16.35 -30.77
N LYS A 428 -16.14 -15.41 -31.41
CA LYS A 428 -15.90 -15.09 -32.81
C LYS A 428 -14.43 -14.66 -32.90
N GLN A 429 -13.63 -15.38 -33.70
CA GLN A 429 -12.31 -14.88 -34.07
C GLN A 429 -12.54 -13.52 -34.75
N PRO A 430 -11.78 -12.46 -34.41
CA PRO A 430 -11.83 -11.25 -35.20
C PRO A 430 -11.40 -11.63 -36.60
N GLU A 431 -12.33 -11.60 -37.56
CA GLU A 431 -12.03 -11.73 -38.95
C GLU A 431 -11.07 -10.58 -39.27
N ASN A 432 -9.85 -10.93 -39.62
CA ASN A 432 -8.76 -10.24 -40.32
C ASN A 432 -8.69 -8.69 -40.41
N GLU A 433 -9.50 -7.92 -39.66
CA GLU A 433 -9.40 -6.45 -39.62
C GLU A 433 -8.18 -5.93 -38.81
N CYS A 434 -7.51 -6.79 -38.04
CA CYS A 434 -6.25 -6.42 -37.40
C CYS A 434 -5.01 -6.44 -38.31
N SER A 435 -5.11 -6.91 -39.54
CA SER A 435 -3.97 -6.90 -40.46
C SER A 435 -3.68 -5.50 -41.00
N GLU A 436 -4.70 -4.67 -41.25
CA GLU A 436 -4.52 -3.30 -41.73
C GLU A 436 -4.01 -2.35 -40.63
N PHE A 437 -4.40 -2.57 -39.37
CA PHE A 437 -3.89 -1.74 -38.25
C PHE A 437 -2.44 -2.08 -37.85
N ARG A 438 -1.96 -3.31 -38.14
CA ARG A 438 -0.56 -3.68 -37.93
C ARG A 438 0.34 -3.17 -39.09
N GLN A 439 -0.16 -3.05 -40.29
CA GLN A 439 0.59 -2.46 -41.38
C GLN A 439 0.79 -0.95 -41.18
N SER A 440 -0.21 -0.22 -40.71
CA SER A 440 -0.08 1.22 -40.44
C SER A 440 0.86 1.58 -39.30
N GLN A 441 1.12 0.67 -38.35
CA GLN A 441 2.13 0.89 -37.31
C GLN A 441 3.55 0.53 -37.73
N ASN A 442 3.73 -0.34 -38.72
CA ASN A 442 5.05 -0.65 -39.27
C ASN A 442 5.54 0.38 -40.29
N GLU A 443 4.64 1.11 -40.93
CA GLU A 443 5.02 2.18 -41.90
C GLU A 443 5.46 3.50 -41.21
N CYS A 444 5.24 3.66 -39.89
CA CYS A 444 5.72 4.84 -39.15
C CYS A 444 7.13 4.72 -38.58
N ASN A 445 7.85 3.61 -38.76
CA ASN A 445 9.18 3.39 -38.17
C ASN A 445 10.35 3.39 -39.19
N GLU A 446 10.14 3.76 -40.44
CA GLU A 446 11.25 3.98 -41.37
C GLU A 446 11.55 5.48 -41.50
N PHE A 447 12.44 5.98 -40.65
CA PHE A 447 13.18 7.21 -40.93
C PHE A 447 14.40 6.85 -41.81
N PRO A 448 14.61 7.50 -42.96
CA PRO A 448 15.76 7.24 -43.81
C PRO A 448 17.03 7.77 -43.15
N GLN A 449 18.00 6.88 -42.98
CA GLN A 449 19.39 7.26 -42.70
C GLN A 449 19.95 7.98 -43.92
N ASN A 450 20.19 9.27 -43.83
CA ASN A 450 21.02 9.98 -44.78
C ASN A 450 22.39 10.22 -44.16
N GLN A 451 23.37 9.58 -44.79
CA GLN A 451 24.80 9.84 -44.58
C GLN A 451 25.24 11.09 -45.32
N ASN A 452 26.19 11.78 -44.67
CA ASN A 452 27.16 12.72 -45.27
C ASN A 452 26.68 14.09 -45.75
N THR A 453 27.12 15.12 -45.03
CA THR A 453 28.21 16.00 -45.55
C THR A 453 28.73 16.90 -44.43
N GLN A 454 30.04 16.85 -44.25
CA GLN A 454 30.84 17.85 -43.53
C GLN A 454 30.92 19.14 -44.34
N ASN A 455 31.07 20.21 -43.65
CA ASN A 455 31.86 21.43 -43.95
C ASN A 455 31.08 22.74 -43.99
N GLU A 456 31.57 23.57 -43.13
CA GLU A 456 32.09 24.95 -43.35
C GLU A 456 31.25 26.17 -43.00
N PHE A 457 31.95 26.93 -42.15
CA PHE A 457 32.04 28.39 -41.99
C PHE A 457 31.01 29.18 -41.17
N GLN A 458 31.46 29.53 -40.01
CA GLN A 458 31.96 30.85 -39.48
C GLN A 458 31.10 32.10 -39.78
N GLN A 459 30.88 32.80 -38.64
CA GLN A 459 30.84 34.25 -38.43
C GLN A 459 29.68 35.08 -39.01
N ASN A 460 28.92 35.72 -38.13
CA ASN A 460 29.11 37.14 -37.85
C ASN A 460 28.19 37.63 -36.72
N ALA A 461 28.82 38.44 -35.89
CA ALA A 461 28.20 39.23 -34.82
C ALA A 461 27.47 40.47 -35.38
N ASP A 462 26.60 41.01 -34.59
CA ASP A 462 26.40 42.42 -34.18
C ASP A 462 24.95 42.91 -34.23
N LYS A 463 24.52 43.17 -33.04
CA LYS A 463 23.75 44.30 -32.41
C LYS A 463 23.00 45.33 -33.31
N PRO A 464 22.29 46.29 -32.65
CA PRO A 464 20.90 46.29 -32.13
C PRO A 464 20.09 47.45 -32.73
N ASN A 465 18.77 47.59 -32.44
CA ASN A 465 18.17 48.92 -32.19
C ASN A 465 16.63 48.88 -31.88
N HIS A 466 16.34 49.44 -30.78
CA HIS A 466 15.41 50.52 -30.39
C HIS A 466 13.96 50.57 -30.95
N ALA A 467 13.07 50.56 -29.94
CA ALA A 467 12.04 51.56 -29.63
C ALA A 467 10.80 51.75 -30.53
N HIS A 468 9.62 51.58 -29.95
CA HIS A 468 8.79 52.75 -29.66
C HIS A 468 7.56 52.42 -28.79
N LEU A 469 7.37 53.30 -27.84
CA LEU A 469 6.21 53.56 -26.98
C LEU A 469 4.89 53.76 -27.77
N GLY A 470 3.80 53.38 -27.13
CA GLY A 470 2.46 53.81 -27.48
C GLY A 470 1.47 53.58 -26.34
N SER A 471 1.28 54.63 -25.58
CA SER A 471 0.41 54.81 -24.41
C SER A 471 -1.07 55.09 -24.77
N LEU A 472 -1.95 54.91 -23.76
CA LEU A 472 -3.28 55.54 -23.54
C LEU A 472 -4.50 54.64 -23.87
N LYS A 473 -5.55 54.54 -23.11
CA LYS A 473 -6.19 55.28 -22.01
C LYS A 473 -7.34 54.44 -21.42
N THR A 474 -7.48 54.59 -20.13
CA THR A 474 -8.64 54.44 -19.24
C THR A 474 -10.05 54.62 -19.81
N SER A 475 -10.99 53.81 -19.34
CA SER A 475 -12.28 54.32 -18.84
C SER A 475 -12.94 53.33 -17.86
N ILE A 476 -13.35 53.93 -16.75
CA ILE A 476 -14.06 53.39 -15.60
C ILE A 476 -15.56 53.41 -15.90
N THR A 477 -16.32 52.36 -15.60
CA THR A 477 -17.71 52.48 -15.14
C THR A 477 -18.13 51.27 -14.32
N HIS A 478 -18.52 51.47 -13.08
CA HIS A 478 -19.33 50.62 -12.18
C HIS A 478 -20.77 51.17 -12.16
N PRO A 479 -21.75 50.49 -11.48
CA PRO A 479 -22.05 49.08 -11.24
C PRO A 479 -23.54 48.73 -11.56
N ASN A 480 -23.89 47.45 -11.63
CA ASN A 480 -25.28 47.08 -11.34
C ASN A 480 -25.38 45.69 -10.65
N LYS A 481 -26.19 45.72 -9.57
CA LYS A 481 -26.58 44.59 -8.71
C LYS A 481 -27.46 43.62 -9.49
N ALA A 482 -27.21 42.32 -9.36
CA ALA A 482 -28.21 41.29 -9.62
C ALA A 482 -28.02 40.07 -8.71
N HIS A 483 -29.14 39.56 -8.20
CA HIS A 483 -29.38 38.51 -7.21
C HIS A 483 -28.73 37.17 -7.54
N PRO A 484 -28.53 36.26 -6.53
CA PRO A 484 -27.89 34.97 -6.70
C PRO A 484 -28.83 33.95 -7.32
N LYS A 485 -28.43 33.35 -8.43
CA LYS A 485 -29.05 32.17 -9.00
C LYS A 485 -28.51 30.92 -8.28
N ARG A 486 -29.44 30.05 -7.85
CA ARG A 486 -29.20 28.73 -7.28
C ARG A 486 -28.26 27.92 -8.19
N GLN A 487 -27.25 27.31 -7.58
CA GLN A 487 -26.43 26.29 -8.21
C GLN A 487 -27.25 25.02 -8.49
N PRO A 488 -27.05 24.32 -9.61
CA PRO A 488 -27.67 23.04 -9.86
C PRO A 488 -27.01 21.95 -9.02
N GLU A 489 -27.83 21.11 -8.42
CA GLU A 489 -27.45 19.90 -7.68
C GLU A 489 -26.62 18.98 -8.58
N ASN A 490 -25.40 18.64 -8.14
CA ASN A 490 -24.58 17.60 -8.72
C ASN A 490 -25.24 16.23 -8.52
N LYS A 491 -25.89 15.71 -9.55
CA LYS A 491 -26.24 14.31 -9.65
C LYS A 491 -24.96 13.48 -9.80
N PRO A 492 -24.85 12.31 -9.14
CA PRO A 492 -23.74 11.41 -9.37
C PRO A 492 -23.77 10.92 -10.82
N ASN A 493 -22.65 11.04 -11.52
CA ASN A 493 -22.47 10.43 -12.84
C ASN A 493 -22.64 8.92 -12.71
N GLU A 494 -23.79 8.43 -13.15
CA GLU A 494 -23.97 7.04 -13.54
C GLU A 494 -23.08 6.79 -14.77
N PHE A 495 -22.05 5.99 -14.60
CA PHE A 495 -21.37 5.35 -15.72
C PHE A 495 -22.34 4.34 -16.33
N SER A 496 -23.22 4.82 -17.20
CA SER A 496 -23.96 3.97 -18.13
C SER A 496 -22.98 3.41 -19.14
N ARG A 497 -22.64 2.13 -18.99
CA ARG A 497 -22.11 1.36 -20.13
C ARG A 497 -23.22 1.31 -21.18
N ASN A 498 -22.97 1.90 -22.35
CA ASN A 498 -23.81 1.73 -23.52
C ASN A 498 -23.93 0.23 -23.84
N GLN A 499 -25.14 -0.30 -23.82
CA GLN A 499 -25.46 -1.71 -24.08
C GLN A 499 -25.39 -2.10 -25.58
N ASN A 500 -24.79 -1.30 -26.44
CA ASN A 500 -24.84 -1.52 -27.89
C ASN A 500 -23.50 -1.79 -28.60
N ASP A 501 -22.38 -2.02 -27.86
CA ASP A 501 -21.13 -2.46 -28.50
C ASP A 501 -20.90 -3.96 -28.28
N HIS A 502 -21.56 -4.80 -29.09
CA HIS A 502 -21.37 -6.25 -29.13
C HIS A 502 -20.12 -6.72 -29.91
N ASN A 503 -19.13 -5.85 -30.15
CA ASN A 503 -17.91 -6.19 -30.90
C ASN A 503 -16.63 -6.06 -30.09
N GLU A 504 -16.67 -5.95 -28.75
CA GLU A 504 -15.45 -5.92 -27.96
C GLU A 504 -14.93 -7.34 -27.69
N CYS A 505 -13.63 -7.53 -27.94
CA CYS A 505 -12.86 -8.68 -27.49
C CYS A 505 -13.11 -8.90 -25.97
N PRO A 506 -13.40 -10.12 -25.48
CA PRO A 506 -13.74 -10.34 -24.08
C PRO A 506 -12.63 -9.80 -23.17
N PRO A 507 -12.97 -9.29 -21.99
CA PRO A 507 -12.00 -8.68 -21.08
C PRO A 507 -10.90 -9.68 -20.73
N LYS A 508 -9.65 -9.37 -21.14
CA LYS A 508 -8.51 -10.28 -21.04
C LYS A 508 -7.95 -10.42 -19.62
N GLY A 509 -8.38 -9.60 -18.66
CA GLY A 509 -7.79 -9.54 -17.32
C GLY A 509 -6.80 -8.39 -17.16
N HIS A 510 -5.86 -8.50 -16.22
CA HIS A 510 -4.90 -7.44 -15.91
C HIS A 510 -3.47 -7.96 -15.87
N THR A 511 -2.57 -7.26 -16.53
CA THR A 511 -1.13 -7.55 -16.53
C THR A 511 -0.36 -6.41 -15.91
N ALA A 512 0.51 -6.70 -14.96
CA ALA A 512 1.34 -5.70 -14.32
C ALA A 512 2.64 -6.28 -13.74
N THR A 513 3.56 -5.38 -13.42
CA THR A 513 4.79 -5.71 -12.69
C THR A 513 4.68 -5.26 -11.24
N ARG A 514 5.02 -6.16 -10.33
CA ARG A 514 5.14 -5.92 -8.89
C ARG A 514 6.59 -5.63 -8.55
N CYS A 515 6.81 -4.87 -7.48
CA CYS A 515 8.13 -4.67 -6.89
C CYS A 515 8.20 -5.41 -5.55
N ASP A 516 9.28 -6.14 -5.32
CA ASP A 516 9.55 -6.86 -4.08
C ASP A 516 11.00 -6.65 -3.64
N CYS A 517 11.32 -7.03 -2.41
CA CYS A 517 12.69 -7.17 -1.92
C CYS A 517 13.02 -8.66 -1.80
N HIS A 518 14.32 -9.01 -1.88
CA HIS A 518 14.77 -10.40 -1.73
C HIS A 518 14.36 -11.04 -0.39
N ASP A 519 14.13 -10.25 0.65
CA ASP A 519 13.68 -10.72 1.97
C ASP A 519 12.15 -10.69 2.12
N HIS A 520 11.43 -10.35 1.07
CA HIS A 520 9.97 -10.24 1.04
C HIS A 520 9.37 -9.28 2.07
N LEU A 521 10.17 -8.33 2.58
CA LEU A 521 9.72 -7.23 3.41
C LEU A 521 9.71 -5.94 2.59
N PRO A 522 8.68 -5.11 2.68
CA PRO A 522 8.66 -3.85 1.95
C PRO A 522 9.76 -2.89 2.44
N ALA A 523 10.11 -1.93 1.61
CA ALA A 523 11.01 -0.85 1.96
C ALA A 523 10.19 0.35 2.43
N VAL A 524 10.29 0.67 3.74
CA VAL A 524 9.45 1.69 4.39
C VAL A 524 10.30 2.53 5.35
N GLY A 525 10.28 3.84 5.19
CA GLY A 525 11.03 4.76 6.05
C GLY A 525 11.84 5.79 5.28
N ALA A 526 12.66 6.53 6.01
CA ALA A 526 13.58 7.51 5.45
C ALA A 526 14.65 6.86 4.57
N ILE A 527 14.96 7.50 3.44
CA ILE A 527 16.00 7.05 2.50
C ILE A 527 17.30 7.84 2.66
N SER A 528 18.40 7.21 2.31
CA SER A 528 19.73 7.81 2.32
C SER A 528 20.27 7.98 0.91
N ASP A 529 21.26 8.84 0.76
CA ASP A 529 22.09 8.84 -0.45
C ASP A 529 22.84 7.49 -0.56
N PRO A 530 22.62 6.70 -1.63
CA PRO A 530 23.18 5.37 -1.74
C PRO A 530 24.72 5.35 -1.80
N THR A 531 25.33 6.36 -2.40
CA THR A 531 26.79 6.48 -2.52
C THR A 531 27.41 6.82 -1.18
N ALA A 532 26.88 7.84 -0.50
CA ALA A 532 27.34 8.20 0.84
C ALA A 532 27.14 7.05 1.84
N LEU A 533 26.02 6.31 1.74
CA LEU A 533 25.75 5.15 2.60
C LEU A 533 26.78 4.03 2.39
N ARG A 534 27.15 3.73 1.14
CA ARG A 534 28.19 2.73 0.81
C ARG A 534 29.56 3.14 1.34
N THR A 535 29.91 4.41 1.20
CA THR A 535 31.19 4.95 1.70
C THR A 535 31.23 4.91 3.23
N THR A 536 30.20 5.42 3.89
CA THR A 536 30.13 5.49 5.37
C THR A 536 30.24 4.12 6.02
N TYR A 537 29.58 3.11 5.42
CA TYR A 537 29.47 1.77 6.00
C TYR A 537 30.32 0.72 5.28
N ALA A 538 31.33 1.13 4.49
CA ALA A 538 32.19 0.23 3.73
C ALA A 538 32.87 -0.84 4.60
N ALA A 539 33.20 -0.54 5.85
CA ALA A 539 33.82 -1.49 6.77
C ALA A 539 32.99 -2.74 7.05
N TYR A 540 31.66 -2.72 6.83
CA TYR A 540 30.83 -3.91 6.94
C TYR A 540 31.16 -4.99 5.88
N ALA A 541 31.80 -4.63 4.79
CA ALA A 541 32.32 -5.61 3.84
C ALA A 541 33.44 -6.47 4.45
N LEU A 542 34.18 -5.96 5.42
CA LEU A 542 35.27 -6.67 6.12
C LEU A 542 34.69 -7.46 7.31
N ASP A 543 33.93 -6.79 8.16
CA ASP A 543 33.30 -7.40 9.32
C ASP A 543 31.90 -6.80 9.56
N LYS A 544 30.85 -7.63 9.44
CA LYS A 544 29.45 -7.23 9.69
C LYS A 544 29.18 -6.75 11.11
N ASN A 545 30.04 -7.08 12.07
CA ASN A 545 29.95 -6.69 13.47
C ASN A 545 30.76 -5.44 13.80
N TYR A 546 31.40 -4.83 12.82
CA TYR A 546 32.19 -3.61 13.01
C TYR A 546 31.30 -2.51 13.61
N ARG A 547 31.80 -1.80 14.62
CA ARG A 547 31.02 -0.73 15.26
C ARG A 547 31.31 0.60 14.58
N ILE A 548 30.33 1.12 13.86
CA ILE A 548 30.41 2.44 13.20
C ILE A 548 29.47 3.38 13.95
N ALA A 549 30.05 4.47 14.48
CA ALA A 549 29.30 5.50 15.21
C ALA A 549 28.77 6.61 14.28
N THR A 550 29.28 6.72 13.06
CA THR A 550 28.87 7.75 12.10
C THR A 550 27.38 7.65 11.79
N PRO A 551 26.60 8.74 11.95
CA PRO A 551 25.18 8.76 11.63
C PRO A 551 24.89 8.39 10.17
N CYS A 552 23.70 7.84 9.95
CA CYS A 552 23.22 7.51 8.61
C CYS A 552 23.08 8.76 7.74
N PRO A 553 23.60 8.78 6.51
CA PRO A 553 23.51 9.93 5.60
C PRO A 553 22.13 10.02 4.93
N TYR A 554 21.10 10.28 5.74
CA TYR A 554 19.74 10.44 5.25
C TYR A 554 19.61 11.64 4.32
N LEU A 555 18.80 11.48 3.27
CA LEU A 555 18.32 12.61 2.49
C LEU A 555 17.30 13.41 3.31
N PRO A 556 17.32 14.75 3.24
CA PRO A 556 16.42 15.59 4.02
C PRO A 556 14.95 15.28 3.71
N ASN A 557 14.16 14.93 4.72
CA ASN A 557 12.70 14.73 4.58
C ASN A 557 12.26 13.86 3.39
N ALA A 558 13.06 12.86 3.01
CA ALA A 558 12.81 11.95 1.91
C ALA A 558 12.55 10.53 2.41
N TYR A 559 11.44 9.94 1.94
CA TYR A 559 10.93 8.66 2.41
C TYR A 559 10.55 7.75 1.26
N THR A 560 10.37 6.46 1.54
CA THR A 560 9.79 5.51 0.61
C THR A 560 8.76 4.61 1.30
N ASN A 561 7.72 4.23 0.55
CA ASN A 561 6.74 3.21 0.90
C ASN A 561 6.50 2.34 -0.35
N THR A 562 7.33 1.29 -0.52
CA THR A 562 7.39 0.53 -1.77
C THR A 562 7.78 -0.93 -1.54
N ALA A 563 7.84 -1.71 -2.63
CA ALA A 563 8.28 -3.11 -2.65
C ALA A 563 7.42 -4.05 -1.79
N HIS A 564 6.11 -3.89 -1.84
CA HIS A 564 5.14 -4.73 -1.12
C HIS A 564 4.90 -6.11 -1.76
N GLY A 565 5.51 -6.40 -2.91
CA GLY A 565 5.31 -7.64 -3.66
C GLY A 565 3.84 -7.88 -4.01
N SER A 566 3.36 -9.09 -3.77
CA SER A 566 1.94 -9.48 -3.96
C SER A 566 1.06 -9.20 -2.73
N ARG A 567 1.60 -8.57 -1.67
CA ARG A 567 0.93 -8.41 -0.36
C ARG A 567 0.55 -6.97 -0.06
N GLY A 568 0.58 -6.09 -1.07
CA GLY A 568 0.36 -4.66 -0.92
C GLY A 568 -0.97 -4.29 -0.27
N LEU A 569 -2.04 -5.05 -0.52
CA LEU A 569 -3.34 -4.81 0.11
C LEU A 569 -3.30 -4.97 1.63
N ALA A 570 -2.53 -5.92 2.15
CA ALA A 570 -2.40 -6.10 3.59
C ALA A 570 -1.36 -5.15 4.22
N THR A 571 -0.26 -4.85 3.51
CA THR A 571 0.90 -4.19 4.15
C THR A 571 0.99 -2.69 3.87
N ALA A 572 0.63 -2.22 2.66
CA ALA A 572 0.86 -0.84 2.26
C ALA A 572 0.08 0.20 3.08
N PRO A 573 -1.20 -0.02 3.47
CA PRO A 573 -1.93 0.96 4.27
C PRO A 573 -1.35 1.18 5.68
N LEU A 574 -0.95 0.11 6.38
CA LEU A 574 -0.31 0.24 7.69
C LEU A 574 1.08 0.89 7.58
N CYS A 575 1.86 0.54 6.56
CA CYS A 575 3.14 1.18 6.28
C CYS A 575 2.98 2.67 5.92
N ALA A 576 1.90 3.03 5.26
CA ALA A 576 1.54 4.42 4.97
C ALA A 576 1.27 5.22 6.25
N ALA A 577 0.54 4.64 7.21
CA ALA A 577 0.32 5.25 8.52
C ALA A 577 1.65 5.47 9.27
N GLU A 578 2.60 4.55 9.14
CA GLU A 578 3.94 4.69 9.71
C GLU A 578 4.73 5.85 9.07
N ILE A 579 4.73 5.98 7.74
CA ILE A 579 5.36 7.11 7.04
C ILE A 579 4.70 8.44 7.44
N ALA A 580 3.38 8.49 7.45
CA ALA A 580 2.66 9.70 7.85
C ALA A 580 2.95 10.09 9.31
N ALA A 581 3.06 9.10 10.21
CA ALA A 581 3.43 9.36 11.60
C ALA A 581 4.86 9.94 11.73
N GLN A 582 5.81 9.50 10.88
CA GLN A 582 7.15 10.10 10.82
C GLN A 582 7.11 11.55 10.36
N ILE A 583 6.39 11.81 9.28
CA ILE A 583 6.31 13.12 8.63
C ILE A 583 5.55 14.12 9.50
N CYS A 584 4.41 13.71 10.06
CA CYS A 584 3.52 14.58 10.85
C CYS A 584 3.85 14.59 12.35
N HIS A 585 4.92 13.92 12.77
CA HIS A 585 5.35 13.82 14.18
C HIS A 585 4.24 13.36 15.14
N THR A 586 3.45 12.38 14.69
CA THR A 586 2.41 11.73 15.51
C THR A 586 2.93 10.41 16.07
N PRO A 587 2.25 9.81 17.08
CA PRO A 587 2.64 8.51 17.61
C PRO A 587 2.73 7.42 16.54
N ARG A 588 3.73 6.55 16.69
CA ARG A 588 4.14 5.58 15.67
C ARG A 588 3.33 4.29 15.74
N PRO A 589 2.73 3.81 14.62
CA PRO A 589 1.92 2.59 14.63
C PRO A 589 2.72 1.29 14.68
N LEU A 590 3.96 1.27 14.18
CA LEU A 590 4.78 0.05 14.13
C LEU A 590 5.71 -0.09 15.33
N SER A 591 5.97 -1.33 15.76
CA SER A 591 7.03 -1.64 16.72
C SER A 591 8.41 -1.28 16.17
N GLU A 592 9.36 -1.02 17.05
CA GLU A 592 10.75 -0.76 16.66
C GLU A 592 11.34 -1.91 15.85
N ARG A 593 11.04 -3.15 16.26
CA ARG A 593 11.45 -4.36 15.52
C ARG A 593 10.99 -4.31 14.06
N LEU A 594 9.74 -3.92 13.81
CA LEU A 594 9.22 -3.78 12.45
C LEU A 594 9.88 -2.62 11.72
N ARG A 595 10.01 -1.46 12.33
CA ARG A 595 10.65 -0.30 11.71
C ARG A 595 12.08 -0.60 11.26
N GLN A 596 12.87 -1.29 12.09
CA GLN A 596 14.21 -1.73 11.72
C GLN A 596 14.21 -2.76 10.59
N ALA A 597 13.29 -3.73 10.64
CA ALA A 597 13.16 -4.74 9.61
C ALA A 597 12.72 -4.17 8.24
N LEU A 598 11.96 -3.07 8.24
CA LEU A 598 11.44 -2.41 7.04
C LEU A 598 12.34 -1.29 6.53
N ASN A 599 13.33 -0.82 7.31
CA ASN A 599 14.20 0.29 6.94
C ASN A 599 14.82 0.06 5.55
N PRO A 600 14.64 0.97 4.57
CA PRO A 600 15.11 0.79 3.20
C PRO A 600 16.63 0.64 3.09
N ASN A 601 17.39 1.31 3.95
CA ASN A 601 18.85 1.27 3.95
C ASN A 601 19.42 -0.13 4.23
N ARG A 602 18.65 -1.02 4.89
CA ARG A 602 19.03 -2.43 5.09
C ARG A 602 19.41 -3.13 3.78
N LEU A 603 18.79 -2.73 2.68
CA LEU A 603 19.00 -3.35 1.36
C LEU A 603 20.42 -3.08 0.86
N ILE A 604 20.90 -1.84 1.01
CA ILE A 604 22.27 -1.44 0.63
C ILE A 604 23.28 -2.00 1.63
N ILE A 605 23.01 -1.91 2.93
CA ILE A 605 23.88 -2.48 3.98
C ILE A 605 24.10 -3.99 3.74
N ARG A 606 23.06 -4.74 3.39
CA ARG A 606 23.19 -6.16 3.05
C ARG A 606 24.05 -6.40 1.79
N GLN A 607 23.99 -5.51 0.79
CA GLN A 607 24.88 -5.60 -0.38
C GLN A 607 26.32 -5.38 0.03
N ILE A 608 26.62 -4.39 0.88
CA ILE A 608 27.96 -4.12 1.40
C ILE A 608 28.49 -5.37 2.12
N ILE A 609 27.73 -5.95 3.03
CA ILE A 609 28.12 -7.16 3.78
C ILE A 609 28.40 -8.33 2.83
N ARG A 610 27.62 -8.49 1.78
CA ARG A 610 27.77 -9.58 0.80
C ARG A 610 28.89 -9.37 -0.21
N SER A 611 29.38 -8.16 -0.42
CA SER A 611 30.44 -7.87 -1.40
C SER A 611 31.78 -8.56 -1.08
N LYS A 612 32.01 -8.95 0.18
CA LYS A 612 33.13 -9.79 0.60
C LYS A 612 33.12 -11.20 0.02
N THR A 613 31.95 -11.75 -0.29
CA THR A 613 31.81 -13.16 -0.72
C THR A 613 32.02 -13.34 -2.22
N ASN A 614 32.15 -12.25 -2.99
CA ASN A 614 32.36 -12.30 -4.44
C ASN A 614 33.24 -11.11 -4.89
N PRO A 615 34.58 -11.17 -4.73
CA PRO A 615 35.43 -10.12 -5.27
C PRO A 615 35.31 -10.16 -6.80
N GLN A 616 34.60 -9.19 -7.36
CA GLN A 616 34.64 -8.96 -8.81
C GLN A 616 36.10 -8.62 -9.17
N PRO A 617 36.68 -9.23 -10.24
CA PRO A 617 37.97 -8.83 -10.71
C PRO A 617 37.92 -7.35 -11.12
N HIS A 618 38.76 -6.54 -10.48
CA HIS A 618 39.01 -5.16 -10.89
C HIS A 618 39.43 -5.17 -12.36
N THR A 619 38.56 -4.80 -13.28
CA THR A 619 38.97 -4.27 -14.56
C THR A 619 39.55 -2.89 -14.28
N GLN A 620 40.89 -2.83 -14.28
CA GLN A 620 41.66 -1.58 -14.33
C GLN A 620 41.36 -0.85 -15.64
N PRO A 621 41.54 0.50 -15.65
CA PRO A 621 41.06 1.42 -16.68
C PRO A 621 41.67 1.20 -18.05
#